data_291b3ccaad76904857e071fd80e5906a
#
_entry.id   291b3ccaad76904857e071fd80e5906a
#
_cell.length_a   1.000
_cell.length_b   1.000
_cell.length_c   1.000
_cell.angle_alpha   90.00
_cell.angle_beta   90.00
_cell.angle_gamma   90.00
#
_symmetry.space_group_name_H-M   'P 1'
#
loop_
_entity.id
_entity.type
_entity.pdbx_description
1 polymer ?
#
loop_
_entity_poly.entity_id
_entity_poly.type
_entity_poly.pdbx_seq_one_letter_code
_entity_poly.pdbx_strand_id
1 'polypeptide(L)'
;FAVMIFVLTSLEIQHPRADSDRARGGLREAAGFIVQQRLFLLLIGLTWITMFFGTSYIQILPVFSQLLGGGERGYGLLLSATGVGSVTGTILVGRLQQSRYLGRVMLGGAAAAALSLLGFAAVGSYGTTMPGAFAAACACAMLTGLFGSTFLISSMTVLQLKVPDALRGRVMGIHSITFSLIALGGLVMGPLAESFSAPIAVTSGALVVFASVVTVFLGYPSIRRLDGRELLQPL
;
A
#
# COMPACT_ATOMS: atom_id res chain seq x y z
N PHE A 1 -15.14 17.82 -11.05
CA PHE A 1 -15.17 17.33 -12.43
C PHE A 1 -15.19 18.49 -13.42
N ALA A 2 -16.14 19.45 -13.34
CA ALA A 2 -16.25 20.57 -14.27
C ALA A 2 -14.98 21.45 -14.33
N VAL A 3 -14.40 21.78 -13.18
CA VAL A 3 -13.13 22.55 -13.10
C VAL A 3 -11.97 21.79 -13.75
N MET A 4 -11.90 20.47 -13.56
CA MET A 4 -10.85 19.64 -14.15
C MET A 4 -10.98 19.56 -15.67
N ILE A 5 -12.21 19.45 -16.19
CA ILE A 5 -12.48 19.48 -17.63
C ILE A 5 -12.10 20.86 -18.21
N PHE A 6 -12.48 21.94 -17.54
CA PHE A 6 -12.14 23.29 -17.97
C PHE A 6 -10.62 23.51 -18.02
N VAL A 7 -9.89 23.10 -16.99
CA VAL A 7 -8.41 23.18 -16.96
C VAL A 7 -7.78 22.33 -18.07
N LEU A 8 -8.26 21.09 -18.29
CA LEU A 8 -7.73 20.21 -19.33
C LEU A 8 -7.99 20.73 -20.73
N THR A 9 -9.14 21.37 -20.99
CA THR A 9 -9.46 22.00 -22.28
C THR A 9 -8.73 23.33 -22.51
N SER A 10 -8.31 24.00 -21.44
CA SER A 10 -7.55 25.28 -21.50
C SER A 10 -6.04 25.06 -21.66
N LEU A 11 -5.54 23.85 -21.41
CA LEU A 11 -4.14 23.50 -21.62
C LEU A 11 -3.92 23.10 -23.09
N GLU A 12 -3.22 23.93 -23.84
CA GLU A 12 -2.66 23.56 -25.16
C GLU A 12 -1.59 22.49 -24.98
N ILE A 13 -2.02 21.22 -24.89
CA ILE A 13 -1.09 20.10 -24.79
C ILE A 13 -0.55 19.83 -26.19
N GLN A 14 0.68 20.22 -26.45
CA GLN A 14 1.42 19.69 -27.60
C GLN A 14 1.54 18.19 -27.42
N HIS A 15 0.69 17.43 -28.08
CA HIS A 15 0.76 15.97 -28.08
C HIS A 15 1.97 15.54 -28.93
N PRO A 16 3.05 15.00 -28.36
CA PRO A 16 3.97 14.20 -29.15
C PRO A 16 3.15 13.03 -29.66
N ARG A 17 3.04 12.86 -30.98
CA ARG A 17 2.38 11.70 -31.58
C ARG A 17 2.99 10.45 -30.96
N ALA A 18 2.22 9.77 -30.10
CA ALA A 18 2.60 8.49 -29.56
C ALA A 18 2.50 7.46 -30.68
N ASP A 19 3.65 7.07 -31.22
CA ASP A 19 3.80 5.94 -32.12
C ASP A 19 3.31 4.69 -31.36
N SER A 20 2.21 4.09 -31.81
CA SER A 20 1.57 2.93 -31.18
C SER A 20 2.53 1.72 -31.05
N ASP A 21 3.49 1.61 -31.96
CA ASP A 21 4.53 0.58 -31.91
C ASP A 21 5.60 0.85 -30.87
N ARG A 22 5.92 2.12 -30.61
CA ARG A 22 6.79 2.52 -29.48
C ARG A 22 6.13 2.27 -28.13
N ALA A 23 4.80 2.33 -28.04
CA ALA A 23 4.10 2.05 -26.78
C ALA A 23 4.14 0.57 -26.40
N ARG A 24 4.02 -0.36 -27.35
CA ARG A 24 4.09 -1.81 -27.10
C ARG A 24 5.51 -2.31 -26.79
N GLY A 25 6.52 -1.84 -27.50
CA GLY A 25 7.94 -2.13 -27.20
C GLY A 25 8.34 -1.60 -25.82
N GLY A 26 7.81 -0.45 -25.44
CA GLY A 26 8.15 0.22 -24.18
C GLY A 26 7.65 -0.43 -22.90
N LEU A 27 6.49 -1.11 -22.90
CA LEU A 27 5.99 -1.81 -21.69
C LEU A 27 6.83 -3.06 -21.40
N ARG A 28 7.23 -3.79 -22.44
CA ARG A 28 8.11 -4.96 -22.34
C ARG A 28 9.52 -4.56 -21.87
N GLU A 29 10.01 -3.43 -22.35
CA GLU A 29 11.29 -2.86 -21.93
C GLU A 29 11.25 -2.46 -20.43
N ALA A 30 10.20 -1.76 -19.98
CA ALA A 30 10.02 -1.42 -18.58
C ALA A 30 9.89 -2.65 -17.69
N ALA A 31 9.14 -3.67 -18.11
CA ALA A 31 9.03 -4.94 -17.39
C ALA A 31 10.40 -5.65 -17.32
N GLY A 32 11.14 -5.69 -18.44
CA GLY A 32 12.51 -6.22 -18.49
C GLY A 32 13.44 -5.47 -17.53
N PHE A 33 13.40 -4.14 -17.49
CA PHE A 33 14.17 -3.32 -16.56
C PHE A 33 13.83 -3.63 -15.10
N ILE A 34 12.54 -3.77 -14.76
CA ILE A 34 12.10 -4.11 -13.40
C ILE A 34 12.65 -5.49 -12.99
N VAL A 35 12.54 -6.49 -13.87
CA VAL A 35 12.97 -7.87 -13.56
C VAL A 35 14.50 -7.97 -13.44
N GLN A 36 15.26 -7.22 -14.26
CA GLN A 36 16.72 -7.22 -14.19
C GLN A 36 17.27 -6.52 -12.95
N GLN A 37 16.54 -5.55 -12.42
CA GLN A 37 16.97 -4.81 -11.23
C GLN A 37 16.24 -5.28 -9.97
N ARG A 38 16.92 -6.05 -9.14
CA ARG A 38 16.40 -6.62 -7.90
C ARG A 38 15.68 -5.62 -6.98
N LEU A 39 16.17 -4.36 -6.93
CA LEU A 39 15.55 -3.32 -6.11
C LEU A 39 14.10 -3.05 -6.56
N PHE A 40 13.88 -2.82 -7.86
CA PHE A 40 12.55 -2.52 -8.39
C PHE A 40 11.62 -3.72 -8.30
N LEU A 41 12.13 -4.92 -8.61
CA LEU A 41 11.36 -6.16 -8.49
C LEU A 41 10.85 -6.36 -7.05
N LEU A 42 11.72 -6.16 -6.05
CA LEU A 42 11.36 -6.33 -4.64
C LEU A 42 10.42 -5.25 -4.15
N LEU A 43 10.62 -3.97 -4.52
CA LEU A 43 9.73 -2.88 -4.11
C LEU A 43 8.33 -3.03 -4.72
N ILE A 44 8.24 -3.29 -6.02
CA ILE A 44 6.97 -3.48 -6.71
C ILE A 44 6.29 -4.76 -6.20
N GLY A 45 7.03 -5.87 -6.08
CA GLY A 45 6.51 -7.14 -5.58
C GLY A 45 5.99 -7.02 -4.14
N LEU A 46 6.75 -6.36 -3.26
CA LEU A 46 6.31 -6.13 -1.88
C LEU A 46 5.06 -5.23 -1.82
N THR A 47 5.01 -4.19 -2.66
CA THR A 47 3.82 -3.33 -2.77
C THR A 47 2.61 -4.12 -3.27
N TRP A 48 2.78 -4.99 -4.25
CA TRP A 48 1.71 -5.85 -4.76
C TRP A 48 1.20 -6.83 -3.70
N ILE A 49 2.10 -7.48 -2.98
CA ILE A 49 1.74 -8.37 -1.85
C ILE A 49 0.98 -7.58 -0.78
N THR A 50 1.45 -6.39 -0.42
CA THR A 50 0.80 -5.55 0.60
C THR A 50 -0.58 -5.10 0.15
N MET A 51 -0.77 -4.75 -1.13
CA MET A 51 -2.08 -4.33 -1.64
C MET A 51 -3.04 -5.51 -1.76
N PHE A 52 -2.57 -6.65 -2.27
CA PHE A 52 -3.39 -7.83 -2.46
C PHE A 52 -3.82 -8.46 -1.13
N PHE A 53 -2.90 -8.63 -0.19
CA PHE A 53 -3.17 -9.32 1.08
C PHE A 53 -3.43 -8.36 2.24
N GLY A 54 -2.71 -7.24 2.31
CA GLY A 54 -2.79 -6.30 3.42
C GLY A 54 -3.93 -5.31 3.29
N THR A 55 -4.09 -4.65 2.12
CA THR A 55 -5.09 -3.58 1.96
C THR A 55 -6.48 -4.11 1.63
N SER A 56 -6.58 -5.34 1.10
CA SER A 56 -7.85 -5.97 0.74
C SER A 56 -8.79 -6.21 1.93
N TYR A 57 -8.30 -6.10 3.18
CA TYR A 57 -9.16 -6.15 4.37
C TYR A 57 -10.27 -5.10 4.34
N ILE A 58 -10.07 -3.99 3.62
CA ILE A 58 -11.08 -2.94 3.43
C ILE A 58 -12.38 -3.52 2.84
N GLN A 59 -12.30 -4.54 1.99
CA GLN A 59 -13.46 -5.21 1.41
C GLN A 59 -14.28 -6.01 2.45
N ILE A 60 -13.66 -6.37 3.57
CA ILE A 60 -14.29 -7.15 4.66
C ILE A 60 -14.68 -6.26 5.84
N LEU A 61 -14.33 -4.96 5.83
CA LEU A 61 -14.69 -4.03 6.91
C LEU A 61 -16.18 -4.02 7.27
N PRO A 62 -17.15 -4.14 6.33
CA PRO A 62 -18.57 -4.24 6.68
C PRO A 62 -18.86 -5.43 7.60
N VAL A 63 -18.23 -6.58 7.34
CA VAL A 63 -18.39 -7.80 8.16
C VAL A 63 -17.81 -7.56 9.56
N PHE A 64 -16.61 -6.96 9.66
CA PHE A 64 -16.03 -6.59 10.96
C PHE A 64 -16.90 -5.61 11.75
N SER A 65 -17.49 -4.64 11.07
CA SER A 65 -18.41 -3.70 11.74
C SER A 65 -19.62 -4.40 12.35
N GLN A 66 -20.18 -5.39 11.68
CA GLN A 66 -21.28 -6.21 12.22
C GLN A 66 -20.80 -7.08 13.39
N LEU A 67 -19.66 -7.77 13.27
CA LEU A 67 -19.05 -8.58 14.32
C LEU A 67 -18.80 -7.79 15.61
N LEU A 68 -18.46 -6.50 15.49
CA LEU A 68 -18.15 -5.60 16.60
C LEU A 68 -19.41 -4.82 17.09
N GLY A 69 -20.60 -5.12 16.56
CA GLY A 69 -21.84 -4.45 16.96
C GLY A 69 -21.98 -3.00 16.47
N GLY A 70 -21.13 -2.56 15.53
CA GLY A 70 -21.12 -1.18 15.03
C GLY A 70 -22.15 -0.87 13.95
N GLY A 71 -22.67 -1.88 13.25
CA GLY A 71 -23.59 -1.73 12.13
C GLY A 71 -23.04 -0.84 11.01
N GLU A 72 -23.93 -0.15 10.28
CA GLU A 72 -23.53 0.72 9.16
C GLU A 72 -22.68 1.92 9.60
N ARG A 73 -23.01 2.51 10.75
CA ARG A 73 -22.21 3.62 11.32
C ARG A 73 -20.80 3.16 11.70
N GLY A 74 -20.68 1.95 12.23
CA GLY A 74 -19.40 1.36 12.58
C GLY A 74 -18.49 1.17 11.36
N TYR A 75 -19.04 0.76 10.23
CA TYR A 75 -18.30 0.67 8.99
C TYR A 75 -17.70 2.04 8.59
N GLY A 76 -18.52 3.10 8.61
CA GLY A 76 -18.07 4.45 8.33
C GLY A 76 -16.97 4.92 9.27
N LEU A 77 -17.09 4.60 10.58
CA LEU A 77 -16.07 4.96 11.59
C LEU A 77 -14.76 4.21 11.38
N LEU A 78 -14.78 2.91 11.10
CA LEU A 78 -13.57 2.11 10.78
C LEU A 78 -12.87 2.63 9.52
N LEU A 79 -13.64 2.94 8.47
CA LEU A 79 -13.09 3.50 7.23
C LEU A 79 -12.51 4.90 7.47
N SER A 80 -13.19 5.73 8.25
CA SER A 80 -12.70 7.07 8.62
C SER A 80 -11.44 6.99 9.48
N ALA A 81 -11.36 6.06 10.43
CA ALA A 81 -10.17 5.84 11.23
C ALA A 81 -8.96 5.46 10.35
N THR A 82 -9.16 4.55 9.39
CA THR A 82 -8.13 4.19 8.40
C THR A 82 -7.69 5.42 7.58
N GLY A 83 -8.66 6.24 7.14
CA GLY A 83 -8.40 7.47 6.37
C GLY A 83 -7.61 8.50 7.18
N VAL A 84 -7.98 8.77 8.42
CA VAL A 84 -7.25 9.67 9.33
C VAL A 84 -5.81 9.17 9.53
N GLY A 85 -5.65 7.86 9.76
CA GLY A 85 -4.34 7.23 9.84
C GLY A 85 -3.50 7.46 8.58
N SER A 86 -4.10 7.24 7.40
CA SER A 86 -3.41 7.42 6.12
C SER A 86 -2.97 8.85 5.87
N VAL A 87 -3.81 9.84 6.18
CA VAL A 87 -3.45 11.27 6.07
C VAL A 87 -2.30 11.60 7.02
N THR A 88 -2.40 11.15 8.27
CA THR A 88 -1.35 11.37 9.28
C THR A 88 -0.02 10.74 8.85
N GLY A 89 -0.06 9.51 8.33
CA GLY A 89 1.13 8.81 7.81
C GLY A 89 1.75 9.53 6.60
N THR A 90 0.91 10.09 5.72
CA THR A 90 1.36 10.90 4.57
C THR A 90 2.13 12.14 5.02
N ILE A 91 1.61 12.87 6.02
CA ILE A 91 2.29 14.04 6.59
C ILE A 91 3.60 13.65 7.26
N LEU A 92 3.58 12.56 8.03
CA LEU A 92 4.76 12.09 8.74
C LEU A 92 5.87 11.66 7.77
N VAL A 93 5.52 10.93 6.72
CA VAL A 93 6.51 10.43 5.74
C VAL A 93 7.17 11.56 4.98
N GLY A 94 6.48 12.68 4.73
CA GLY A 94 7.06 13.85 4.08
C GLY A 94 8.30 14.38 4.80
N ARG A 95 8.32 14.29 6.14
CA ARG A 95 9.48 14.65 6.97
C ARG A 95 10.55 13.53 7.01
N LEU A 96 10.14 12.28 6.88
CA LEU A 96 11.02 11.12 6.98
C LEU A 96 11.72 10.76 5.65
N GLN A 97 11.24 11.25 4.51
CA GLN A 97 11.84 11.00 3.19
C GLN A 97 13.29 11.48 3.09
N GLN A 98 13.67 12.53 3.83
CA GLN A 98 15.04 13.05 3.89
C GLN A 98 15.91 12.33 4.92
N SER A 99 15.40 11.27 5.55
CA SER A 99 16.14 10.51 6.55
C SER A 99 17.15 9.56 5.90
N ARG A 100 18.34 9.46 6.50
CA ARG A 100 19.34 8.42 6.16
C ARG A 100 18.84 6.99 6.37
N TYR A 101 17.69 6.83 7.02
CA TYR A 101 17.09 5.53 7.35
C TYR A 101 15.81 5.25 6.54
N LEU A 102 15.66 5.88 5.36
CA LEU A 102 14.43 5.75 4.55
C LEU A 102 14.03 4.29 4.30
N GLY A 103 14.99 3.41 3.98
CA GLY A 103 14.71 1.99 3.76
C GLY A 103 14.19 1.28 5.02
N ARG A 104 14.70 1.64 6.21
CA ARG A 104 14.20 1.08 7.48
C ARG A 104 12.83 1.63 7.85
N VAL A 105 12.58 2.91 7.60
CA VAL A 105 11.27 3.54 7.82
C VAL A 105 10.21 2.90 6.93
N MET A 106 10.54 2.67 5.66
CA MET A 106 9.67 2.02 4.69
C MET A 106 9.31 0.58 5.11
N LEU A 107 10.33 -0.26 5.35
CA LEU A 107 10.10 -1.66 5.75
C LEU A 107 9.48 -1.76 7.14
N GLY A 108 9.90 -0.91 8.08
CA GLY A 108 9.30 -0.81 9.42
C GLY A 108 7.84 -0.39 9.36
N GLY A 109 7.48 0.54 8.47
CA GLY A 109 6.10 0.93 8.21
C GLY A 109 5.26 -0.27 7.72
N ALA A 110 5.77 -1.03 6.73
CA ALA A 110 5.06 -2.21 6.24
C ALA A 110 4.88 -3.28 7.33
N ALA A 111 5.93 -3.53 8.15
CA ALA A 111 5.84 -4.46 9.27
C ALA A 111 4.85 -4.00 10.34
N ALA A 112 4.89 -2.72 10.71
CA ALA A 112 3.96 -2.13 11.68
C ALA A 112 2.52 -2.14 11.18
N ALA A 113 2.29 -1.90 9.89
CA ALA A 113 0.96 -2.03 9.28
C ALA A 113 0.43 -3.47 9.37
N ALA A 114 1.27 -4.47 9.05
CA ALA A 114 0.89 -5.87 9.18
C ALA A 114 0.60 -6.27 10.63
N LEU A 115 1.41 -5.81 11.60
CA LEU A 115 1.16 -6.05 13.03
C LEU A 115 -0.12 -5.38 13.51
N SER A 116 -0.40 -4.15 13.07
CA SER A 116 -1.65 -3.44 13.37
C SER A 116 -2.86 -4.19 12.80
N LEU A 117 -2.70 -4.77 11.61
CA LEU A 117 -3.75 -5.57 10.97
C LEU A 117 -3.98 -6.91 11.70
N LEU A 118 -2.92 -7.53 12.23
CA LEU A 118 -3.04 -8.69 13.13
C LEU A 118 -3.79 -8.32 14.42
N GLY A 119 -3.48 -7.15 15.00
CA GLY A 119 -4.22 -6.63 16.15
C GLY A 119 -5.69 -6.40 15.84
N PHE A 120 -6.00 -5.83 14.65
CA PHE A 120 -7.36 -5.64 14.17
C PHE A 120 -8.13 -6.96 14.05
N ALA A 121 -7.49 -7.98 13.47
CA ALA A 121 -8.07 -9.32 13.33
C ALA A 121 -8.29 -9.98 14.70
N ALA A 122 -7.33 -9.86 15.62
CA ALA A 122 -7.45 -10.38 16.98
C ALA A 122 -8.63 -9.75 17.74
N VAL A 123 -8.79 -8.42 17.66
CA VAL A 123 -9.96 -7.73 18.26
C VAL A 123 -11.25 -8.23 17.64
N GLY A 124 -11.30 -8.44 16.33
CA GLY A 124 -12.47 -8.98 15.63
C GLY A 124 -12.84 -10.40 16.08
N SER A 125 -11.86 -11.20 16.50
CA SER A 125 -12.10 -12.57 17.01
C SER A 125 -12.85 -12.58 18.35
N TYR A 126 -12.65 -11.55 19.17
CA TYR A 126 -13.39 -11.40 20.44
C TYR A 126 -14.80 -10.80 20.23
N GLY A 127 -15.04 -10.09 19.13
CA GLY A 127 -16.32 -9.49 18.80
C GLY A 127 -16.83 -8.55 19.91
N THR A 128 -18.12 -8.64 20.20
CA THR A 128 -18.77 -7.81 21.25
C THR A 128 -18.47 -8.26 22.68
N THR A 129 -17.82 -9.40 22.89
CA THR A 129 -17.51 -9.93 24.23
C THR A 129 -16.45 -9.12 24.96
N MET A 130 -15.61 -8.39 24.23
CA MET A 130 -14.56 -7.54 24.79
C MET A 130 -15.06 -6.09 24.98
N PRO A 131 -15.09 -5.56 26.22
CA PRO A 131 -15.41 -4.16 26.43
C PRO A 131 -14.45 -3.24 25.65
N GLY A 132 -15.00 -2.32 24.85
CA GLY A 132 -14.18 -1.40 24.04
C GLY A 132 -13.59 -2.01 22.77
N ALA A 133 -13.98 -3.21 22.34
CA ALA A 133 -13.49 -3.87 21.13
C ALA A 133 -13.60 -2.97 19.89
N PHE A 134 -14.71 -2.26 19.73
CA PHE A 134 -14.90 -1.35 18.60
C PHE A 134 -13.86 -0.22 18.59
N ALA A 135 -13.58 0.40 19.74
CA ALA A 135 -12.59 1.46 19.86
C ALA A 135 -11.16 0.93 19.57
N ALA A 136 -10.84 -0.26 20.08
CA ALA A 136 -9.58 -0.94 19.79
C ALA A 136 -9.43 -1.26 18.30
N ALA A 137 -10.49 -1.71 17.65
CA ALA A 137 -10.52 -1.95 16.21
C ALA A 137 -10.30 -0.64 15.41
N CYS A 138 -10.93 0.46 15.80
CA CYS A 138 -10.68 1.77 15.20
C CYS A 138 -9.21 2.21 15.36
N ALA A 139 -8.61 2.01 16.53
CA ALA A 139 -7.20 2.31 16.77
C ALA A 139 -6.29 1.46 15.88
N CYS A 140 -6.53 0.16 15.78
CA CYS A 140 -5.79 -0.73 14.88
C CYS A 140 -5.96 -0.34 13.41
N ALA A 141 -7.17 0.01 12.97
CA ALA A 141 -7.44 0.47 11.60
C ALA A 141 -6.70 1.78 11.29
N MET A 142 -6.70 2.73 12.24
CA MET A 142 -5.96 3.99 12.12
C MET A 142 -4.45 3.74 12.00
N LEU A 143 -3.87 2.87 12.83
CA LEU A 143 -2.46 2.50 12.77
C LEU A 143 -2.12 1.78 11.46
N THR A 144 -3.00 0.91 10.97
CA THR A 144 -2.84 0.24 9.68
C THR A 144 -2.80 1.27 8.53
N GLY A 145 -3.69 2.26 8.54
CA GLY A 145 -3.67 3.35 7.58
C GLY A 145 -2.40 4.20 7.66
N LEU A 146 -1.98 4.58 8.87
CA LEU A 146 -0.78 5.38 9.12
C LEU A 146 0.49 4.70 8.60
N PHE A 147 0.72 3.46 8.99
CA PHE A 147 1.92 2.73 8.62
C PHE A 147 1.88 2.22 7.18
N GLY A 148 0.70 1.86 6.68
CA GLY A 148 0.50 1.46 5.28
C GLY A 148 0.78 2.60 4.31
N SER A 149 0.30 3.81 4.57
CA SER A 149 0.61 4.98 3.75
C SER A 149 2.09 5.38 3.83
N THR A 150 2.70 5.26 5.01
CA THR A 150 4.15 5.47 5.19
C THR A 150 4.96 4.55 4.27
N PHE A 151 4.62 3.26 4.23
CA PHE A 151 5.25 2.30 3.32
C PHE A 151 5.01 2.65 1.86
N LEU A 152 3.75 2.85 1.46
CA LEU A 152 3.36 3.06 0.06
C LEU A 152 4.03 4.30 -0.53
N ILE A 153 3.98 5.43 0.19
CA ILE A 153 4.56 6.68 -0.28
C ILE A 153 6.09 6.59 -0.33
N SER A 154 6.73 6.01 0.69
CA SER A 154 8.19 5.81 0.68
C SER A 154 8.62 4.92 -0.48
N SER A 155 7.92 3.82 -0.74
CA SER A 155 8.19 2.92 -1.86
C SER A 155 8.04 3.63 -3.21
N MET A 156 6.95 4.39 -3.38
CA MET A 156 6.68 5.17 -4.59
C MET A 156 7.76 6.24 -4.83
N THR A 157 8.19 6.93 -3.78
CA THR A 157 9.26 7.94 -3.87
C THR A 157 10.59 7.32 -4.32
N VAL A 158 10.98 6.18 -3.73
CA VAL A 158 12.20 5.48 -4.14
C VAL A 158 12.12 5.05 -5.60
N LEU A 159 10.97 4.51 -6.04
CA LEU A 159 10.75 4.14 -7.43
C LEU A 159 10.90 5.34 -8.37
N GLN A 160 10.25 6.47 -8.06
CA GLN A 160 10.28 7.67 -8.90
C GLN A 160 11.67 8.28 -9.02
N LEU A 161 12.45 8.28 -7.94
CA LEU A 161 13.78 8.90 -7.92
C LEU A 161 14.88 8.02 -8.56
N LYS A 162 14.72 6.68 -8.48
CA LYS A 162 15.73 5.75 -9.00
C LYS A 162 15.47 5.27 -10.44
N VAL A 163 14.27 5.46 -10.96
CA VAL A 163 13.95 5.07 -12.35
C VAL A 163 14.49 6.14 -13.31
N PRO A 164 15.23 5.76 -14.37
CA PRO A 164 15.65 6.67 -15.43
C PRO A 164 14.46 7.40 -16.05
N ASP A 165 14.62 8.69 -16.40
CA ASP A 165 13.55 9.53 -16.92
C ASP A 165 12.84 8.93 -18.13
N ALA A 166 13.61 8.28 -19.03
CA ALA A 166 13.08 7.62 -20.23
C ALA A 166 12.10 6.47 -19.94
N LEU A 167 12.19 5.82 -18.77
CA LEU A 167 11.37 4.68 -18.38
C LEU A 167 10.37 5.03 -17.27
N ARG A 168 10.48 6.23 -16.65
CA ARG A 168 9.68 6.61 -15.46
C ARG A 168 8.18 6.45 -15.69
N GLY A 169 7.64 7.00 -16.76
CA GLY A 169 6.19 6.90 -17.05
C GLY A 169 5.72 5.45 -17.22
N ARG A 170 6.53 4.59 -17.83
CA ARG A 170 6.20 3.18 -18.10
C ARG A 170 6.26 2.34 -16.82
N VAL A 171 7.29 2.53 -16.01
CA VAL A 171 7.44 1.84 -14.70
C VAL A 171 6.34 2.28 -13.75
N MET A 172 6.00 3.58 -13.72
CA MET A 172 4.89 4.08 -12.92
C MET A 172 3.54 3.58 -13.42
N GLY A 173 3.37 3.38 -14.75
CA GLY A 173 2.19 2.73 -15.31
C GLY A 173 2.03 1.28 -14.81
N ILE A 174 3.10 0.49 -14.76
CA ILE A 174 3.09 -0.86 -14.17
C ILE A 174 2.77 -0.78 -12.68
N HIS A 175 3.37 0.19 -11.97
CA HIS A 175 3.08 0.39 -10.55
C HIS A 175 1.61 0.77 -10.30
N SER A 176 0.93 1.48 -11.20
CA SER A 176 -0.47 1.84 -11.05
C SER A 176 -1.43 0.64 -11.02
N ILE A 177 -1.03 -0.52 -11.56
CA ILE A 177 -1.77 -1.79 -11.46
C ILE A 177 -1.94 -2.20 -9.98
N THR A 178 -1.08 -1.72 -9.10
CA THR A 178 -1.11 -1.95 -7.65
C THR A 178 -2.50 -1.73 -7.04
N PHE A 179 -3.20 -0.68 -7.46
CA PHE A 179 -4.52 -0.36 -6.91
C PHE A 179 -5.61 -1.35 -7.35
N SER A 180 -5.49 -1.97 -8.53
CA SER A 180 -6.41 -3.00 -8.99
C SER A 180 -6.27 -4.30 -8.18
N LEU A 181 -5.11 -4.54 -7.56
CA LEU A 181 -4.86 -5.71 -6.73
C LEU A 181 -5.72 -5.72 -5.45
N ILE A 182 -6.17 -4.57 -4.98
CA ILE A 182 -7.08 -4.48 -3.82
C ILE A 182 -8.39 -5.20 -4.13
N ALA A 183 -8.97 -4.94 -5.31
CA ALA A 183 -10.21 -5.58 -5.72
C ALA A 183 -10.01 -7.10 -5.94
N LEU A 184 -8.90 -7.48 -6.59
CA LEU A 184 -8.56 -8.90 -6.79
C LEU A 184 -8.30 -9.63 -5.47
N GLY A 185 -7.66 -8.96 -4.50
CA GLY A 185 -7.48 -9.52 -3.16
C GLY A 185 -8.80 -9.74 -2.44
N GLY A 186 -9.80 -8.87 -2.65
CA GLY A 186 -11.15 -9.04 -2.13
C GLY A 186 -11.84 -10.31 -2.65
N LEU A 187 -11.60 -10.69 -3.91
CA LEU A 187 -12.11 -11.94 -4.48
C LEU A 187 -11.55 -13.19 -3.79
N VAL A 188 -10.39 -13.11 -3.15
CA VAL A 188 -9.81 -14.21 -2.38
C VAL A 188 -10.21 -14.11 -0.92
N MET A 189 -10.19 -12.90 -0.36
CA MET A 189 -10.51 -12.66 1.05
C MET A 189 -11.99 -12.89 1.39
N GLY A 190 -12.92 -12.59 0.46
CA GLY A 190 -14.35 -12.81 0.64
C GLY A 190 -14.68 -14.29 0.89
N PRO A 191 -14.41 -15.20 -0.05
CA PRO A 191 -14.64 -16.65 0.14
C PRO A 191 -13.88 -17.22 1.35
N LEU A 192 -12.69 -16.72 1.65
CA LEU A 192 -11.94 -17.15 2.83
C LEU A 192 -12.64 -16.73 4.13
N ALA A 193 -13.21 -15.52 4.15
CA ALA A 193 -13.99 -15.04 5.28
C ALA A 193 -15.30 -15.81 5.47
N GLU A 194 -15.95 -16.22 4.38
CA GLU A 194 -17.17 -17.04 4.41
C GLU A 194 -16.87 -18.48 4.87
N SER A 195 -15.77 -19.09 4.37
CA SER A 195 -15.45 -20.49 4.67
C SER A 195 -14.91 -20.71 6.07
N PHE A 196 -14.18 -19.75 6.63
CA PHE A 196 -13.55 -19.86 7.94
C PHE A 196 -14.05 -18.79 8.92
N SER A 197 -13.67 -17.55 8.72
CA SER A 197 -14.17 -16.34 9.39
C SER A 197 -13.43 -15.10 8.88
N ALA A 198 -14.03 -13.92 9.03
CA ALA A 198 -13.39 -12.66 8.65
C ALA A 198 -12.06 -12.40 9.40
N PRO A 199 -11.94 -12.66 10.73
CA PRO A 199 -10.65 -12.55 11.43
C PRO A 199 -9.56 -13.48 10.88
N ILE A 200 -9.88 -14.73 10.52
CA ILE A 200 -8.92 -15.67 9.96
C ILE A 200 -8.44 -15.19 8.58
N ALA A 201 -9.35 -14.71 7.74
CA ALA A 201 -8.98 -14.17 6.43
C ALA A 201 -8.00 -12.99 6.56
N VAL A 202 -8.30 -12.02 7.45
CA VAL A 202 -7.41 -10.87 7.67
C VAL A 202 -6.08 -11.30 8.30
N THR A 203 -6.10 -12.24 9.25
CA THR A 203 -4.87 -12.78 9.88
C THR A 203 -3.97 -13.42 8.85
N SER A 204 -4.51 -14.25 7.95
CA SER A 204 -3.73 -14.92 6.91
C SER A 204 -3.06 -13.90 5.97
N GLY A 205 -3.80 -12.88 5.53
CA GLY A 205 -3.26 -11.80 4.71
C GLY A 205 -2.15 -11.01 5.41
N ALA A 206 -2.39 -10.65 6.66
CA ALA A 206 -1.41 -9.91 7.47
C ALA A 206 -0.13 -10.70 7.71
N LEU A 207 -0.23 -12.02 7.94
CA LEU A 207 0.93 -12.90 8.09
C LEU A 207 1.74 -13.02 6.80
N VAL A 208 1.09 -13.11 5.63
CA VAL A 208 1.78 -13.13 4.33
C VAL A 208 2.55 -11.82 4.13
N VAL A 209 1.93 -10.68 4.40
CA VAL A 209 2.61 -9.37 4.32
C VAL A 209 3.79 -9.31 5.28
N PHE A 210 3.58 -9.67 6.55
CA PHE A 210 4.62 -9.63 7.57
C PHE A 210 5.81 -10.53 7.21
N ALA A 211 5.55 -11.78 6.81
CA ALA A 211 6.58 -12.72 6.38
C ALA A 211 7.37 -12.19 5.16
N SER A 212 6.67 -11.59 4.19
CA SER A 212 7.31 -10.99 3.02
C SER A 212 8.22 -9.82 3.39
N VAL A 213 7.77 -8.94 4.29
CA VAL A 213 8.57 -7.82 4.80
C VAL A 213 9.81 -8.32 5.54
N VAL A 214 9.66 -9.31 6.42
CA VAL A 214 10.78 -9.92 7.17
C VAL A 214 11.78 -10.55 6.21
N THR A 215 11.31 -11.28 5.20
CA THR A 215 12.17 -11.89 4.16
C THR A 215 12.98 -10.83 3.42
N VAL A 216 12.35 -9.73 3.02
CA VAL A 216 13.04 -8.61 2.34
C VAL A 216 14.00 -7.92 3.31
N PHE A 217 13.62 -7.69 4.55
CA PHE A 217 14.45 -7.02 5.55
C PHE A 217 15.72 -7.81 5.89
N LEU A 218 15.61 -9.14 6.02
CA LEU A 218 16.74 -10.01 6.34
C LEU A 218 17.59 -10.35 5.11
N GLY A 219 16.92 -10.66 3.98
CA GLY A 219 17.60 -11.14 2.77
C GLY A 219 18.26 -10.06 1.93
N TYR A 220 17.80 -8.79 2.06
CA TYR A 220 18.25 -7.72 1.15
C TYR A 220 18.71 -6.46 1.90
N PRO A 221 19.95 -6.47 2.43
CA PRO A 221 20.52 -5.33 3.14
C PRO A 221 20.56 -4.02 2.35
N SER A 222 20.59 -4.09 1.01
CA SER A 222 20.56 -2.95 0.10
C SER A 222 19.30 -2.10 0.24
N ILE A 223 18.14 -2.72 0.51
CA ILE A 223 16.88 -1.98 0.66
C ILE A 223 16.83 -1.28 2.03
N ARG A 224 17.21 -1.97 3.11
CA ARG A 224 17.19 -1.36 4.46
C ARG A 224 18.23 -0.26 4.65
N ARG A 225 19.26 -0.20 3.80
CA ARG A 225 20.32 0.82 3.82
C ARG A 225 20.06 1.99 2.87
N LEU A 226 18.88 2.06 2.25
CA LEU A 226 18.52 3.19 1.40
C LEU A 226 18.56 4.49 2.19
N ASP A 227 19.38 5.44 1.71
CA ASP A 227 19.51 6.78 2.27
C ASP A 227 18.66 7.76 1.44
N GLY A 228 17.68 8.39 2.08
CA GLY A 228 16.81 9.35 1.43
C GLY A 228 17.53 10.65 1.02
N ARG A 229 18.65 10.98 1.68
CA ARG A 229 19.43 12.18 1.36
C ARG A 229 20.18 12.04 0.04
N GLU A 230 20.76 10.88 -0.20
CA GLU A 230 21.44 10.57 -1.46
C GLU A 230 20.47 10.55 -2.65
N LEU A 231 19.22 10.17 -2.40
CA LEU A 231 18.18 10.11 -3.43
C LEU A 231 17.69 11.49 -3.88
N LEU A 232 17.79 12.50 -3.02
CA LEU A 232 17.29 13.86 -3.24
C LEU A 232 18.40 14.85 -3.67
N GLN A 233 19.67 14.44 -3.67
CA GLN A 233 20.75 15.25 -4.20
C GLN A 233 20.67 15.27 -5.73
N PRO A 234 20.61 16.44 -6.38
CA PRO A 234 20.69 16.52 -7.83
C PRO A 234 22.05 15.98 -8.29
N LEU A 235 22.03 15.17 -9.34
CA LEU A 235 23.22 14.71 -10.07
C LEU A 235 23.95 15.89 -10.71
#